data_7d03ab74ec0c0e0a1c11af4fb614e3ce
#
_entry.id   7d03ab74ec0c0e0a1c11af4fb614e3ce
#
_cell.length_a   1.000
_cell.length_b   1.000
_cell.length_c   1.000
_cell.angle_alpha   90.00
_cell.angle_beta   90.00
_cell.angle_gamma   90.00
#
_symmetry.space_group_name_H-M   'P 1'
#
loop_
_entity.id
_entity.type
_entity.pdbx_description
1 polymer ?
#
loop_
_entity_poly.entity_id
_entity_poly.type
_entity_poly.pdbx_seq_one_letter_code
_entity_poly.pdbx_strand_id
1 'polypeptide(L)'
;MSCPLCQPCPHPILWQDAFCRVVLLNDVDYPAYCRVELLSHIKEMTDLVPVERARMMKTVFAVELALREMFNPDKINLASLGNKTPHLHWHVIPRFAHDKHFPNSHWGDAMRDNQATALDETSVQLLAEKIKAHVECALNTD
;
A
#
# COMPACT_ATOMS: atom_id res chain seq x y z
N MET A 1 11.57 19.75 -11.02
CA MET A 1 11.60 19.11 -9.68
C MET A 1 11.66 17.61 -9.82
N SER A 2 12.46 16.97 -9.00
CA SER A 2 12.53 15.51 -9.05
C SER A 2 11.34 14.86 -8.35
N CYS A 3 10.84 13.79 -8.95
CA CYS A 3 9.74 13.01 -8.39
C CYS A 3 10.20 12.27 -7.12
N PRO A 4 9.48 12.38 -5.99
CA PRO A 4 9.86 11.66 -4.78
C PRO A 4 9.92 10.14 -4.94
N LEU A 5 9.06 9.57 -5.78
CA LEU A 5 9.02 8.12 -5.99
C LEU A 5 10.12 7.60 -6.92
N CYS A 6 10.80 8.50 -7.63
CA CYS A 6 11.99 8.18 -8.41
C CYS A 6 13.28 8.25 -7.58
N GLN A 7 13.19 8.75 -6.34
CA GLN A 7 14.31 8.87 -5.43
C GLN A 7 14.44 7.62 -4.56
N PRO A 8 15.57 7.43 -3.83
CA PRO A 8 15.68 6.35 -2.86
C PRO A 8 14.50 6.37 -1.88
N CYS A 9 13.97 5.19 -1.59
CA CYS A 9 12.77 5.06 -0.75
C CYS A 9 13.10 5.35 0.73
N PRO A 10 12.42 6.32 1.36
CA PRO A 10 12.65 6.63 2.78
C PRO A 10 11.87 5.71 3.72
N HIS A 11 11.04 4.80 3.19
CA HIS A 11 10.19 3.91 3.97
C HIS A 11 10.69 2.47 3.94
N PRO A 12 10.34 1.63 4.92
CA PRO A 12 10.65 0.20 4.84
C PRO A 12 10.02 -0.41 3.59
N ILE A 13 10.83 -1.13 2.83
CA ILE A 13 10.37 -1.87 1.64
C ILE A 13 10.00 -3.28 2.10
N LEU A 14 8.72 -3.62 1.99
CA LEU A 14 8.21 -4.93 2.41
C LEU A 14 8.43 -6.00 1.33
N TRP A 15 8.37 -5.58 0.07
CA TRP A 15 8.58 -6.46 -1.08
C TRP A 15 8.92 -5.61 -2.31
N GLN A 16 9.70 -6.16 -3.22
CA GLN A 16 10.08 -5.46 -4.44
C GLN A 16 10.47 -6.45 -5.54
N ASP A 17 10.12 -6.12 -6.78
CA ASP A 17 10.66 -6.79 -7.97
C ASP A 17 11.16 -5.72 -8.97
N ALA A 18 11.38 -6.10 -10.23
CA ALA A 18 11.85 -5.16 -11.25
C ALA A 18 10.75 -4.18 -11.71
N PHE A 19 9.49 -4.43 -11.36
CA PHE A 19 8.33 -3.66 -11.83
C PHE A 19 7.82 -2.68 -10.77
N CYS A 20 7.64 -3.14 -9.53
CA CYS A 20 7.06 -2.32 -8.46
C CYS A 20 7.63 -2.69 -7.10
N ARG A 21 7.32 -1.87 -6.12
CA ARG A 21 7.68 -2.12 -4.72
C ARG A 21 6.49 -1.88 -3.81
N VAL A 22 6.46 -2.59 -2.70
CA VAL A 22 5.47 -2.40 -1.63
C VAL A 22 6.20 -1.78 -0.44
N VAL A 23 5.72 -0.64 0.03
CA VAL A 23 6.33 0.08 1.15
C VAL A 23 5.35 0.21 2.29
N LEU A 24 5.88 0.27 3.52
CA LEU A 24 5.12 0.56 4.72
C LEU A 24 5.34 2.03 5.07
N LEU A 25 4.27 2.83 5.06
CA LEU A 25 4.39 4.25 5.38
C LEU A 25 4.54 4.43 6.89
N ASN A 26 5.31 5.43 7.30
CA ASN A 26 5.49 5.79 8.70
C ASN A 26 4.36 6.72 9.14
N ASP A 27 3.13 6.22 9.14
CA ASP A 27 1.96 6.99 9.52
C ASP A 27 1.54 6.61 10.95
N VAL A 28 1.58 7.57 11.88
CA VAL A 28 1.27 7.31 13.28
C VAL A 28 -0.19 6.97 13.50
N ASP A 29 -1.08 7.44 12.62
CA ASP A 29 -2.52 7.18 12.72
C ASP A 29 -2.91 5.85 12.07
N TYR A 30 -2.10 5.37 11.13
CA TYR A 30 -2.36 4.15 10.34
C TYR A 30 -1.08 3.31 10.22
N PRO A 31 -0.71 2.57 11.28
CA PRO A 31 0.61 1.89 11.34
C PRO A 31 0.80 0.79 10.29
N ALA A 32 -0.28 0.28 9.71
CA ALA A 32 -0.21 -0.75 8.68
C ALA A 32 -0.53 -0.22 7.27
N TYR A 33 -0.47 1.08 7.09
CA TYR A 33 -0.72 1.75 5.82
C TYR A 33 0.39 1.38 4.83
N CYS A 34 0.02 0.71 3.74
CA CYS A 34 0.95 0.30 2.69
C CYS A 34 0.70 1.08 1.40
N ARG A 35 1.73 1.14 0.57
CA ARG A 35 1.62 1.73 -0.77
C ARG A 35 2.35 0.84 -1.76
N VAL A 36 1.72 0.59 -2.91
CA VAL A 36 2.35 -0.12 -4.03
C VAL A 36 2.79 0.94 -5.03
N GLU A 37 4.09 1.00 -5.28
CA GLU A 37 4.69 2.04 -6.12
C GLU A 37 5.34 1.43 -7.35
N LEU A 38 4.99 1.95 -8.53
CA LEU A 38 5.66 1.56 -9.77
C LEU A 38 7.11 2.06 -9.74
N LEU A 39 8.06 1.29 -10.26
CA LEU A 39 9.46 1.75 -10.32
C LEU A 39 9.67 2.75 -11.45
N SER A 40 9.08 2.51 -12.61
CA SER A 40 9.17 3.45 -13.74
C SER A 40 8.29 4.68 -13.49
N HIS A 41 8.75 5.84 -13.96
CA HIS A 41 7.98 7.09 -13.84
C HIS A 41 6.87 7.11 -14.90
N ILE A 42 5.72 6.56 -14.57
CA ILE A 42 4.53 6.50 -15.41
C ILE A 42 3.37 7.10 -14.62
N LYS A 43 2.57 7.92 -15.29
CA LYS A 43 1.55 8.73 -14.63
C LYS A 43 0.22 8.00 -14.44
N GLU A 44 -0.26 7.31 -15.49
CA GLU A 44 -1.61 6.75 -15.50
C GLU A 44 -1.61 5.24 -15.71
N MET A 45 -2.63 4.55 -15.17
CA MET A 45 -2.79 3.11 -15.39
C MET A 45 -2.91 2.75 -16.87
N THR A 46 -3.56 3.60 -17.66
CA THR A 46 -3.75 3.34 -19.08
C THR A 46 -2.50 3.60 -19.92
N ASP A 47 -1.45 4.16 -19.34
CA ASP A 47 -0.14 4.26 -19.97
C ASP A 47 0.62 2.92 -19.91
N LEU A 48 0.18 2.02 -19.04
CA LEU A 48 0.70 0.65 -18.96
C LEU A 48 0.02 -0.23 -20.00
N VAL A 49 0.75 -1.20 -20.53
CA VAL A 49 0.13 -2.24 -21.38
C VAL A 49 -0.74 -3.16 -20.49
N PRO A 50 -1.75 -3.86 -21.08
CA PRO A 50 -2.70 -4.65 -20.28
C PRO A 50 -2.08 -5.65 -19.31
N VAL A 51 -1.00 -6.34 -19.70
CA VAL A 51 -0.34 -7.31 -18.81
C VAL A 51 0.29 -6.62 -17.61
N GLU A 52 0.80 -5.41 -17.78
CA GLU A 52 1.38 -4.63 -16.69
C GLU A 52 0.30 -4.10 -15.74
N ARG A 53 -0.85 -3.69 -16.28
CA ARG A 53 -2.01 -3.30 -15.45
C ARG A 53 -2.45 -4.45 -14.56
N ALA A 54 -2.56 -5.64 -15.13
CA ALA A 54 -2.92 -6.85 -14.40
C ALA A 54 -1.90 -7.15 -13.31
N ARG A 55 -0.61 -7.03 -13.64
CA ARG A 55 0.48 -7.25 -12.68
C ARG A 55 0.42 -6.26 -11.51
N MET A 56 0.18 -5.00 -11.80
CA MET A 56 0.02 -3.97 -10.77
C MET A 56 -1.11 -4.31 -9.81
N MET A 57 -2.28 -4.66 -10.36
CA MET A 57 -3.45 -4.98 -9.53
C MET A 57 -3.29 -6.30 -8.77
N LYS A 58 -2.61 -7.28 -9.32
CA LYS A 58 -2.27 -8.51 -8.58
C LYS A 58 -1.45 -8.20 -7.33
N THR A 59 -0.50 -7.28 -7.45
CA THR A 59 0.31 -6.85 -6.29
C THR A 59 -0.55 -6.10 -5.27
N VAL A 60 -1.40 -5.19 -5.73
CA VAL A 60 -2.34 -4.45 -4.85
C VAL A 60 -3.22 -5.42 -4.08
N PHE A 61 -3.82 -6.40 -4.75
CA PHE A 61 -4.70 -7.39 -4.11
C PHE A 61 -3.93 -8.31 -3.15
N ALA A 62 -2.69 -8.63 -3.45
CA ALA A 62 -1.84 -9.42 -2.55
C ALA A 62 -1.59 -8.67 -1.23
N VAL A 63 -1.35 -7.36 -1.31
CA VAL A 63 -1.19 -6.51 -0.12
C VAL A 63 -2.50 -6.46 0.68
N GLU A 64 -3.63 -6.29 0.00
CA GLU A 64 -4.95 -6.31 0.66
C GLU A 64 -5.16 -7.61 1.43
N LEU A 65 -4.90 -8.76 0.80
CA LEU A 65 -5.06 -10.07 1.44
C LEU A 65 -4.18 -10.20 2.68
N ALA A 66 -2.93 -9.79 2.59
CA ALA A 66 -2.00 -9.85 3.73
C ALA A 66 -2.48 -8.99 4.90
N LEU A 67 -2.95 -7.78 4.62
CA LEU A 67 -3.46 -6.87 5.65
C LEU A 67 -4.75 -7.43 6.29
N ARG A 68 -5.63 -8.02 5.49
CA ARG A 68 -6.85 -8.63 6.01
C ARG A 68 -6.55 -9.81 6.92
N GLU A 69 -5.59 -10.65 6.55
CA GLU A 69 -5.20 -11.81 7.37
C GLU A 69 -4.58 -11.39 8.69
N MET A 70 -3.73 -10.37 8.68
CA MET A 70 -3.02 -9.96 9.89
C MET A 70 -3.85 -9.14 10.85
N PHE A 71 -4.67 -8.23 10.32
CA PHE A 71 -5.29 -7.19 11.15
C PHE A 71 -6.81 -7.25 11.19
N ASN A 72 -7.45 -8.05 10.34
CA ASN A 72 -8.90 -8.18 10.27
C ASN A 72 -9.61 -6.81 10.29
N PRO A 73 -9.28 -5.90 9.37
CA PRO A 73 -9.87 -4.56 9.38
C PRO A 73 -11.36 -4.58 9.01
N ASP A 74 -12.08 -3.54 9.42
CA ASP A 74 -13.49 -3.35 9.05
C ASP A 74 -13.64 -3.06 7.56
N LYS A 75 -12.64 -2.44 6.95
CA LYS A 75 -12.62 -2.12 5.52
C LYS A 75 -11.17 -1.99 5.05
N ILE A 76 -10.95 -2.28 3.78
CA ILE A 76 -9.71 -1.90 3.08
C ILE A 76 -10.06 -0.76 2.13
N ASN A 77 -9.31 0.33 2.19
CA ASN A 77 -9.41 1.39 1.19
C ASN A 77 -8.28 1.23 0.16
N LEU A 78 -8.67 1.22 -1.10
CA LEU A 78 -7.74 1.22 -2.23
C LEU A 78 -7.91 2.55 -2.95
N ALA A 79 -6.83 3.27 -3.18
CA ALA A 79 -6.90 4.56 -3.86
C ALA A 79 -5.62 4.84 -4.65
N SER A 80 -5.79 5.36 -5.86
CA SER A 80 -4.69 5.86 -6.68
C SER A 80 -5.06 7.25 -7.15
N LEU A 81 -4.38 8.26 -6.65
CA LEU A 81 -4.67 9.67 -6.92
C LEU A 81 -3.61 10.31 -7.80
N GLY A 82 -2.46 10.65 -7.24
CA GLY A 82 -1.37 11.22 -8.02
C GLY A 82 -1.50 12.70 -8.33
N ASN A 83 -2.43 13.41 -7.72
CA ASN A 83 -2.59 14.86 -7.94
C ASN A 83 -1.35 15.63 -7.51
N LYS A 84 -0.74 15.22 -6.41
CA LYS A 84 0.46 15.84 -5.86
C LYS A 84 1.74 15.21 -6.42
N THR A 85 1.73 13.88 -6.58
CA THR A 85 2.86 13.12 -7.10
C THR A 85 2.38 12.28 -8.28
N PRO A 86 2.52 12.78 -9.51
CA PRO A 86 2.01 12.10 -10.72
C PRO A 86 2.95 10.97 -11.18
N HIS A 87 3.19 10.04 -10.30
CA HIS A 87 3.95 8.80 -10.47
C HIS A 87 3.08 7.69 -9.90
N LEU A 88 2.71 6.73 -10.72
CA LEU A 88 1.69 5.74 -10.43
C LEU A 88 1.98 4.98 -9.14
N HIS A 89 1.03 5.04 -8.22
CA HIS A 89 1.07 4.34 -6.94
C HIS A 89 -0.33 4.11 -6.41
N TRP A 90 -0.49 3.03 -5.64
CA TRP A 90 -1.75 2.66 -5.02
C TRP A 90 -1.62 2.64 -3.51
N HIS A 91 -2.52 3.34 -2.84
CA HIS A 91 -2.65 3.28 -1.38
C HIS A 91 -3.47 2.04 -1.01
N VAL A 92 -3.02 1.30 -0.01
CA VAL A 92 -3.74 0.15 0.56
C VAL A 92 -3.81 0.37 2.06
N ILE A 93 -4.98 0.74 2.55
CA ILE A 93 -5.15 1.24 3.92
C ILE A 93 -6.15 0.37 4.67
N PRO A 94 -5.72 -0.37 5.70
CA PRO A 94 -6.67 -1.05 6.58
C PRO A 94 -7.38 -0.01 7.44
N ARG A 95 -8.72 -0.04 7.40
CA ARG A 95 -9.56 0.90 8.12
C ARG A 95 -10.29 0.17 9.24
N PHE A 96 -10.42 0.86 10.37
CA PHE A 96 -11.07 0.33 11.57
C PHE A 96 -12.13 1.33 12.06
N ALA A 97 -13.23 0.83 12.57
CA ALA A 97 -14.32 1.68 13.07
C ALA A 97 -13.85 2.65 14.16
N HIS A 98 -12.76 2.31 14.84
CA HIS A 98 -12.17 3.14 15.90
C HIS A 98 -10.98 3.99 15.43
N ASP A 99 -10.63 3.96 14.13
CA ASP A 99 -9.52 4.77 13.65
C ASP A 99 -9.86 6.26 13.65
N LYS A 100 -8.85 7.09 13.54
CA LYS A 100 -8.96 8.54 13.72
C LYS A 100 -10.01 9.21 12.83
N HIS A 101 -10.18 8.73 11.60
CA HIS A 101 -11.03 9.41 10.61
C HIS A 101 -12.31 8.66 10.26
N PHE A 102 -12.44 7.37 10.64
CA PHE A 102 -13.60 6.55 10.24
C PHE A 102 -14.93 7.18 10.65
N PRO A 103 -15.97 7.26 9.80
CA PRO A 103 -16.09 6.65 8.47
C PRO A 103 -15.57 7.52 7.32
N ASN A 104 -14.92 8.64 7.62
CA ASN A 104 -14.34 9.52 6.61
C ASN A 104 -13.09 8.86 6.00
N SER A 105 -12.65 9.36 4.84
CA SER A 105 -11.35 8.97 4.31
C SER A 105 -10.25 9.44 5.26
N HIS A 106 -9.08 8.82 5.19
CA HIS A 106 -7.96 9.23 6.06
C HIS A 106 -7.43 10.64 5.71
N TRP A 107 -7.82 11.20 4.57
CA TRP A 107 -7.52 12.60 4.20
C TRP A 107 -8.62 13.57 4.63
N GLY A 108 -9.72 13.06 5.18
CA GLY A 108 -10.85 13.87 5.62
C GLY A 108 -10.68 14.41 7.04
N ASP A 109 -11.78 14.89 7.59
CA ASP A 109 -11.79 15.42 8.96
C ASP A 109 -11.66 14.29 9.98
N ALA A 110 -10.88 14.54 11.04
CA ALA A 110 -10.74 13.62 12.15
C ALA A 110 -12.06 13.53 12.93
N MET A 111 -12.42 12.31 13.32
CA MET A 111 -13.64 12.02 14.09
C MET A 111 -13.34 11.71 15.55
N ARG A 112 -12.10 11.40 15.88
CA ARG A 112 -11.66 11.03 17.23
C ARG A 112 -10.14 11.16 17.33
N ASP A 113 -9.60 11.01 18.54
CA ASP A 113 -8.16 10.99 18.73
C ASP A 113 -7.57 9.70 18.20
N ASN A 114 -6.31 9.75 17.80
CA ASN A 114 -5.57 8.58 17.36
C ASN A 114 -5.39 7.60 18.53
N GLN A 115 -5.74 6.33 18.31
CA GLN A 115 -5.59 5.25 19.28
C GLN A 115 -4.70 4.11 18.73
N ALA A 116 -4.08 4.33 17.57
CA ALA A 116 -3.29 3.31 16.92
C ALA A 116 -1.96 3.08 17.65
N THR A 117 -1.50 1.83 17.66
CA THR A 117 -0.20 1.43 18.18
C THR A 117 0.71 1.08 17.02
N ALA A 118 1.93 1.61 17.03
CA ALA A 118 2.93 1.30 16.01
C ALA A 118 3.19 -0.21 15.96
N LEU A 119 3.42 -0.73 14.75
CA LEU A 119 3.78 -2.13 14.56
C LEU A 119 5.18 -2.38 15.13
N ASP A 120 5.36 -3.50 15.83
CA ASP A 120 6.68 -3.93 16.24
C ASP A 120 7.42 -4.57 15.05
N GLU A 121 8.72 -4.79 15.24
CA GLU A 121 9.59 -5.30 14.18
C GLU A 121 9.16 -6.71 13.70
N THR A 122 8.69 -7.55 14.63
CA THR A 122 8.19 -8.89 14.32
C THR A 122 6.93 -8.81 13.42
N SER A 123 6.01 -7.91 13.73
CA SER A 123 4.79 -7.69 12.93
C SER A 123 5.13 -7.18 11.54
N VAL A 124 6.07 -6.24 11.41
CA VAL A 124 6.53 -5.72 10.12
C VAL A 124 7.12 -6.85 9.28
N GLN A 125 7.96 -7.68 9.88
CA GLN A 125 8.59 -8.82 9.20
C GLN A 125 7.55 -9.85 8.75
N LEU A 126 6.58 -10.17 9.61
CA LEU A 126 5.50 -11.10 9.25
C LEU A 126 4.63 -10.54 8.12
N LEU A 127 4.34 -9.24 8.13
CA LEU A 127 3.61 -8.59 7.05
C LEU A 127 4.37 -8.72 5.73
N ALA A 128 5.67 -8.47 5.74
CA ALA A 128 6.51 -8.61 4.55
C ALA A 128 6.47 -10.05 4.00
N GLU A 129 6.56 -11.05 4.88
CA GLU A 129 6.48 -12.47 4.49
C GLU A 129 5.14 -12.83 3.87
N LYS A 130 4.04 -12.35 4.45
CA LYS A 130 2.69 -12.59 3.92
C LYS A 130 2.48 -11.92 2.57
N ILE A 131 2.93 -10.69 2.41
CA ILE A 131 2.88 -9.98 1.13
C ILE A 131 3.64 -10.77 0.06
N LYS A 132 4.86 -11.18 0.37
CA LYS A 132 5.68 -11.97 -0.55
C LYS A 132 4.97 -13.25 -0.98
N ALA A 133 4.40 -14.00 -0.04
CA ALA A 133 3.69 -15.23 -0.35
C ALA A 133 2.50 -15.00 -1.28
N HIS A 134 1.69 -13.98 -1.00
CA HIS A 134 0.53 -13.66 -1.83
C HIS A 134 0.92 -13.12 -3.21
N VAL A 135 1.96 -12.29 -3.29
CA VAL A 135 2.43 -11.77 -4.57
C VAL A 135 2.98 -12.90 -5.43
N GLU A 136 3.82 -13.75 -4.87
CA GLU A 136 4.40 -14.89 -5.61
C GLU A 136 3.31 -15.84 -6.12
N CYS A 137 2.32 -16.13 -5.27
CA CYS A 137 1.18 -16.95 -5.67
C CYS A 137 0.40 -16.29 -6.82
N ALA A 138 0.10 -15.00 -6.72
CA ALA A 138 -0.67 -14.28 -7.72
C ALA A 138 0.08 -14.16 -9.06
N LEU A 139 1.39 -13.91 -9.03
CA LEU A 139 2.20 -13.76 -10.25
C LEU A 139 2.46 -15.08 -10.94
N ASN A 140 2.39 -16.20 -10.23
CA ASN A 140 2.56 -17.56 -10.81
C ASN A 140 1.25 -18.15 -11.30
N THR A 141 0.14 -17.44 -11.20
CA THR A 141 -1.19 -17.86 -11.63
C THR A 141 -1.61 -17.02 -12.83
N ASP A 142 -1.98 -17.65 -13.93
CA ASP A 142 -2.49 -16.99 -15.13
C ASP A 142 -3.95 -16.55 -14.99
#